data_e9e180b86dd90dc0a3eecb3245be53b5
#
_entry.id   e9e180b86dd90dc0a3eecb3245be53b5
#
_cell.length_a   1.000
_cell.length_b   1.000
_cell.length_c   1.000
_cell.angle_alpha   90.00
_cell.angle_beta   90.00
_cell.angle_gamma   90.00
#
_symmetry.space_group_name_H-M   'P 1'
#
loop_
_entity.id
_entity.type
_entity.pdbx_description
1 polymer ?
#
loop_
_entity_poly.entity_id
_entity_poly.type
_entity_poly.pdbx_seq_one_letter_code
_entity_poly.pdbx_strand_id
1 'polypeptide(L)'
;VIDHKIRFGVVVFPGSNCDHDAYHVCKKLLGQDAVFLWHKDADLKDVDVVILPGGFSYGDYLRCGAIARFSPVMREVVRFAEKGGAVIGICNGFQILLEAGLLPGVMLRNASLRFVCKYVHLRVENARTFATNRCAPGEVLRIPVAHGDGNYFADDDTLGRLEARGQVVFRYCDAAGTCSAEANPNGSVGSIAGIINETGNVLGMMPHPERASDPLLGYVDGRKVFDSILTHVLSRAQKGSLRDGDHVRAGQGRS
;
A
#
# COMPACT_ATOMS: atom_id res chain seq x y z
N VAL A 1 -7.80 -15.77 24.56
CA VAL A 1 -7.26 -15.07 23.39
C VAL A 1 -8.41 -15.00 22.39
N ILE A 2 -8.97 -13.81 22.17
CA ILE A 2 -9.98 -13.61 21.13
C ILE A 2 -9.24 -13.78 19.81
N ASP A 3 -9.57 -14.82 19.07
CA ASP A 3 -9.05 -15.09 17.71
C ASP A 3 -9.70 -14.09 16.73
N HIS A 4 -9.35 -12.80 16.89
CA HIS A 4 -9.88 -11.74 16.04
C HIS A 4 -9.09 -11.75 14.72
N LYS A 5 -9.71 -12.30 13.69
CA LYS A 5 -9.15 -12.26 12.34
C LYS A 5 -9.37 -10.88 11.73
N ILE A 6 -8.31 -10.34 11.17
CA ILE A 6 -8.37 -9.10 10.38
C ILE A 6 -8.99 -9.41 9.02
N ARG A 7 -9.91 -8.56 8.59
CA ARG A 7 -10.56 -8.66 7.28
C ARG A 7 -9.93 -7.68 6.29
N PHE A 8 -9.33 -8.22 5.24
CA PHE A 8 -8.77 -7.45 4.13
C PHE A 8 -9.78 -7.33 3.00
N GLY A 9 -10.01 -6.13 2.49
CA GLY A 9 -10.79 -5.88 1.29
C GLY A 9 -9.88 -5.62 0.09
N VAL A 10 -9.92 -6.48 -0.91
CA VAL A 10 -9.18 -6.33 -2.15
C VAL A 10 -10.11 -5.78 -3.22
N VAL A 11 -9.83 -4.56 -3.71
CA VAL A 11 -10.67 -3.93 -4.72
C VAL A 11 -10.44 -4.58 -6.08
N VAL A 12 -11.53 -4.83 -6.81
CA VAL A 12 -11.50 -5.41 -8.15
C VAL A 12 -12.05 -4.41 -9.14
N PHE A 13 -11.19 -3.89 -10.02
CA PHE A 13 -11.58 -3.08 -11.17
C PHE A 13 -11.56 -3.93 -12.44
N PRO A 14 -12.31 -3.54 -13.49
CA PRO A 14 -12.11 -4.12 -14.82
C PRO A 14 -10.64 -3.94 -15.23
N GLY A 15 -9.93 -5.04 -15.52
CA GLY A 15 -8.51 -5.03 -15.85
C GLY A 15 -7.54 -5.12 -14.66
N SER A 16 -8.01 -5.23 -13.40
CA SER A 16 -7.16 -5.69 -12.29
C SER A 16 -6.67 -7.10 -12.58
N ASN A 17 -5.40 -7.38 -12.30
CA ASN A 17 -4.83 -8.72 -12.50
C ASN A 17 -3.97 -9.21 -11.31
N CYS A 18 -3.69 -8.35 -10.32
CA CYS A 18 -2.96 -8.70 -9.11
C CYS A 18 -3.88 -8.78 -7.87
N ASP A 19 -5.19 -8.71 -8.06
CA ASP A 19 -6.20 -8.84 -7.03
C ASP A 19 -6.18 -10.23 -6.37
N HIS A 20 -6.08 -11.28 -7.18
CA HIS A 20 -5.96 -12.66 -6.70
C HIS A 20 -4.63 -12.90 -5.98
N ASP A 21 -3.53 -12.30 -6.41
CA ASP A 21 -2.24 -12.37 -5.73
C ASP A 21 -2.33 -11.76 -4.32
N ALA A 22 -2.89 -10.56 -4.21
CA ALA A 22 -3.12 -9.90 -2.92
C ALA A 22 -4.08 -10.70 -2.01
N TYR A 23 -5.19 -11.20 -2.58
CA TYR A 23 -6.13 -12.08 -1.87
C TYR A 23 -5.44 -13.35 -1.34
N HIS A 24 -4.60 -13.99 -2.17
CA HIS A 24 -3.84 -15.19 -1.81
C HIS A 24 -2.94 -14.92 -0.60
N VAL A 25 -2.19 -13.82 -0.62
CA VAL A 25 -1.33 -13.45 0.52
C VAL A 25 -2.16 -13.30 1.79
N CYS A 26 -3.23 -12.50 1.76
CA CYS A 26 -4.05 -12.26 2.95
C CYS A 26 -4.74 -13.53 3.45
N LYS A 27 -5.37 -14.29 2.55
CA LYS A 27 -6.19 -15.45 2.91
C LYS A 27 -5.38 -16.69 3.22
N LYS A 28 -4.37 -17.00 2.39
CA LYS A 28 -3.64 -18.26 2.45
C LYS A 28 -2.35 -18.16 3.24
N LEU A 29 -1.55 -17.10 3.00
CA LEU A 29 -0.24 -16.99 3.63
C LEU A 29 -0.34 -16.39 5.04
N LEU A 30 -1.19 -15.38 5.25
CA LEU A 30 -1.40 -14.76 6.56
C LEU A 30 -2.48 -15.47 7.39
N GLY A 31 -3.33 -16.31 6.78
CA GLY A 31 -4.44 -16.98 7.45
C GLY A 31 -5.54 -16.04 7.93
N GLN A 32 -5.60 -14.83 7.40
CA GLN A 32 -6.58 -13.81 7.77
C GLN A 32 -7.86 -13.93 6.92
N ASP A 33 -8.88 -13.11 7.22
CA ASP A 33 -10.04 -13.02 6.34
C ASP A 33 -9.74 -12.08 5.16
N ALA A 34 -10.29 -12.41 3.98
CA ALA A 34 -10.14 -11.58 2.79
C ALA A 34 -11.40 -11.65 1.94
N VAL A 35 -11.82 -10.50 1.40
CA VAL A 35 -13.00 -10.39 0.55
C VAL A 35 -12.68 -9.52 -0.66
N PHE A 36 -13.31 -9.82 -1.80
CA PHE A 36 -13.27 -8.94 -2.95
C PHE A 36 -14.31 -7.82 -2.83
N LEU A 37 -13.88 -6.60 -3.15
CA LEU A 37 -14.68 -5.39 -3.22
C LEU A 37 -14.84 -5.01 -4.68
N TRP A 38 -16.03 -5.24 -5.25
CA TRP A 38 -16.28 -4.93 -6.65
C TRP A 38 -16.36 -3.42 -6.87
N HIS A 39 -15.75 -2.90 -7.92
CA HIS A 39 -15.63 -1.46 -8.17
C HIS A 39 -16.96 -0.69 -8.22
N LYS A 40 -18.09 -1.38 -8.49
CA LYS A 40 -19.43 -0.77 -8.49
C LYS A 40 -20.12 -0.79 -7.14
N ASP A 41 -19.60 -1.56 -6.17
CA ASP A 41 -20.16 -1.61 -4.83
C ASP A 41 -19.84 -0.30 -4.07
N ALA A 42 -20.78 0.12 -3.23
CA ALA A 42 -20.61 1.24 -2.31
C ALA A 42 -20.53 0.74 -0.85
N ASP A 43 -20.11 -0.50 -0.65
CA ASP A 43 -19.97 -1.14 0.64
C ASP A 43 -18.60 -1.82 0.74
N LEU A 44 -17.83 -1.47 1.76
CA LEU A 44 -16.52 -2.06 2.04
C LEU A 44 -16.60 -3.34 2.89
N LYS A 45 -17.82 -3.84 3.21
CA LYS A 45 -18.04 -5.13 3.90
C LYS A 45 -17.32 -5.22 5.25
N ASP A 46 -17.29 -4.13 6.00
CA ASP A 46 -16.67 -4.03 7.33
C ASP A 46 -15.21 -4.53 7.37
N VAL A 47 -14.42 -4.13 6.36
CA VAL A 47 -13.00 -4.50 6.30
C VAL A 47 -12.14 -3.60 7.21
N ASP A 48 -11.06 -4.17 7.73
CA ASP A 48 -10.06 -3.47 8.55
C ASP A 48 -8.97 -2.80 7.70
N VAL A 49 -8.72 -3.34 6.51
CA VAL A 49 -7.69 -2.87 5.57
C VAL A 49 -8.23 -2.93 4.15
N VAL A 50 -7.97 -1.88 3.37
CA VAL A 50 -8.27 -1.87 1.93
C VAL A 50 -6.98 -1.98 1.13
N ILE A 51 -6.98 -2.88 0.14
CA ILE A 51 -5.91 -3.05 -0.85
C ILE A 51 -6.43 -2.65 -2.23
N LEU A 52 -5.80 -1.65 -2.85
CA LEU A 52 -5.95 -1.36 -4.27
C LEU A 52 -4.85 -2.11 -5.02
N PRO A 53 -5.18 -3.18 -5.76
CA PRO A 53 -4.16 -4.04 -6.36
C PRO A 53 -3.56 -3.44 -7.63
N GLY A 54 -2.48 -4.08 -8.10
CA GLY A 54 -1.92 -3.81 -9.41
C GLY A 54 -2.79 -4.34 -10.55
N GLY A 55 -2.46 -3.90 -11.76
CA GLY A 55 -3.16 -4.26 -12.98
C GLY A 55 -3.20 -3.09 -13.95
N PHE A 56 -4.22 -3.11 -14.81
CA PHE A 56 -4.49 -2.10 -15.83
C PHE A 56 -5.96 -1.68 -15.74
N SER A 57 -6.34 -1.01 -14.64
CA SER A 57 -7.72 -0.66 -14.36
C SER A 57 -8.34 0.11 -15.53
N TYR A 58 -9.46 -0.40 -16.05
CA TYR A 58 -10.14 0.12 -17.24
C TYR A 58 -9.23 0.21 -18.48
N GLY A 59 -8.18 -0.64 -18.60
CA GLY A 59 -7.24 -0.66 -19.71
C GLY A 59 -6.33 0.57 -19.77
N ASP A 60 -6.17 1.29 -18.67
CA ASP A 60 -5.37 2.53 -18.55
C ASP A 60 -5.76 3.63 -19.56
N TYR A 61 -7.02 3.61 -20.02
CA TYR A 61 -7.53 4.65 -20.89
C TYR A 61 -7.42 6.03 -20.24
N LEU A 62 -7.03 7.05 -21.01
CA LEU A 62 -6.64 8.41 -20.64
C LEU A 62 -5.27 8.42 -19.96
N ARG A 63 -5.14 7.85 -18.77
CA ARG A 63 -3.93 7.55 -18.02
C ARG A 63 -4.24 6.56 -16.90
N CYS A 64 -3.21 5.91 -16.39
CA CYS A 64 -3.35 4.89 -15.37
C CYS A 64 -4.11 5.42 -14.13
N GLY A 65 -5.14 4.69 -13.70
CA GLY A 65 -5.94 5.05 -12.53
C GLY A 65 -6.99 6.14 -12.73
N ALA A 66 -6.95 6.91 -13.84
CA ALA A 66 -7.79 8.09 -14.02
C ALA A 66 -9.30 7.78 -14.04
N ILE A 67 -9.72 6.66 -14.61
CA ILE A 67 -11.13 6.25 -14.64
C ILE A 67 -11.50 5.57 -13.32
N ALA A 68 -10.62 4.75 -12.78
CA ALA A 68 -10.86 3.98 -11.56
C ALA A 68 -11.23 4.87 -10.36
N ARG A 69 -10.62 6.06 -10.24
CA ARG A 69 -10.92 7.01 -9.16
C ARG A 69 -12.40 7.39 -9.04
N PHE A 70 -13.15 7.31 -10.14
CA PHE A 70 -14.59 7.66 -10.17
C PHE A 70 -15.51 6.49 -9.84
N SER A 71 -14.96 5.29 -9.64
CA SER A 71 -15.75 4.11 -9.29
C SER A 71 -16.48 4.30 -7.96
N PRO A 72 -17.70 3.78 -7.78
CA PRO A 72 -18.45 3.88 -6.53
C PRO A 72 -17.64 3.44 -5.30
N VAL A 73 -16.90 2.33 -5.39
CA VAL A 73 -16.06 1.82 -4.30
C VAL A 73 -15.01 2.85 -3.85
N MET A 74 -14.45 3.66 -4.78
CA MET A 74 -13.42 4.64 -4.43
C MET A 74 -13.94 5.77 -3.54
N ARG A 75 -15.22 6.14 -3.65
CA ARG A 75 -15.82 7.11 -2.72
C ARG A 75 -15.82 6.57 -1.29
N GLU A 76 -16.08 5.28 -1.11
CA GLU A 76 -16.04 4.65 0.21
C GLU A 76 -14.60 4.43 0.69
N VAL A 77 -13.66 4.12 -0.20
CA VAL A 77 -12.22 4.03 0.13
C VAL A 77 -11.69 5.39 0.61
N VAL A 78 -12.06 6.49 -0.03
CA VAL A 78 -11.67 7.85 0.41
C VAL A 78 -12.24 8.12 1.82
N ARG A 79 -13.53 7.88 2.04
CA ARG A 79 -14.15 8.05 3.37
C ARG A 79 -13.53 7.15 4.45
N PHE A 80 -13.18 5.92 4.08
CA PHE A 80 -12.50 4.98 4.97
C PHE A 80 -11.11 5.49 5.35
N ALA A 81 -10.35 6.00 4.39
CA ALA A 81 -9.04 6.60 4.61
C ALA A 81 -9.12 7.86 5.49
N GLU A 82 -10.08 8.76 5.23
CA GLU A 82 -10.33 9.97 6.03
C GLU A 82 -10.67 9.67 7.50
N LYS A 83 -11.31 8.53 7.75
CA LYS A 83 -11.58 8.02 9.11
C LYS A 83 -10.38 7.31 9.76
N GLY A 84 -9.22 7.30 9.10
CA GLY A 84 -8.00 6.67 9.60
C GLY A 84 -7.90 5.17 9.31
N GLY A 85 -8.73 4.65 8.41
CA GLY A 85 -8.63 3.27 7.92
C GLY A 85 -7.35 3.05 7.11
N ALA A 86 -6.75 1.86 7.24
CA ALA A 86 -5.50 1.53 6.56
C ALA A 86 -5.75 1.18 5.08
N VAL A 87 -5.10 1.89 4.17
CA VAL A 87 -5.19 1.67 2.72
C VAL A 87 -3.81 1.49 2.12
N ILE A 88 -3.63 0.45 1.32
CA ILE A 88 -2.42 0.26 0.51
C ILE A 88 -2.77 0.19 -0.98
N GLY A 89 -2.08 0.97 -1.80
CA GLY A 89 -2.14 0.92 -3.26
C GLY A 89 -0.84 0.36 -3.84
N ILE A 90 -0.95 -0.71 -4.61
CA ILE A 90 0.19 -1.42 -5.21
C ILE A 90 0.16 -1.18 -6.71
N CYS A 91 1.26 -0.69 -7.31
CA CYS A 91 1.41 -0.44 -8.74
C CYS A 91 0.23 0.41 -9.29
N ASN A 92 -0.70 -0.15 -10.04
CA ASN A 92 -1.90 0.55 -10.51
C ASN A 92 -2.74 1.10 -9.34
N GLY A 93 -2.78 0.41 -8.20
CA GLY A 93 -3.41 0.92 -6.98
C GLY A 93 -2.77 2.22 -6.47
N PHE A 94 -1.44 2.34 -6.55
CA PHE A 94 -0.74 3.59 -6.21
C PHE A 94 -1.12 4.72 -7.19
N GLN A 95 -1.17 4.43 -8.49
CA GLN A 95 -1.63 5.39 -9.51
C GLN A 95 -3.05 5.88 -9.21
N ILE A 96 -3.96 4.98 -8.81
CA ILE A 96 -5.33 5.33 -8.41
C ILE A 96 -5.34 6.23 -7.16
N LEU A 97 -4.50 5.96 -6.15
CA LEU A 97 -4.40 6.81 -4.96
C LEU A 97 -3.93 8.23 -5.27
N LEU A 98 -2.99 8.39 -6.22
CA LEU A 98 -2.56 9.70 -6.72
C LEU A 98 -3.71 10.42 -7.43
N GLU A 99 -4.41 9.73 -8.34
CA GLU A 99 -5.55 10.29 -9.08
C GLU A 99 -6.73 10.65 -8.16
N ALA A 100 -6.92 9.91 -7.06
CA ALA A 100 -7.94 10.18 -6.06
C ALA A 100 -7.56 11.31 -5.08
N GLY A 101 -6.32 11.83 -5.15
CA GLY A 101 -5.83 12.88 -4.25
C GLY A 101 -5.56 12.39 -2.81
N LEU A 102 -5.49 11.07 -2.59
CA LEU A 102 -5.13 10.49 -1.29
C LEU A 102 -3.62 10.51 -1.05
N LEU A 103 -2.83 10.63 -2.10
CA LEU A 103 -1.38 10.81 -2.06
C LEU A 103 -0.99 11.97 -2.98
N PRO A 104 0.07 12.74 -2.67
CA PRO A 104 0.54 13.85 -3.50
C PRO A 104 1.41 13.36 -4.67
N GLY A 105 1.50 14.17 -5.72
CA GLY A 105 2.31 13.90 -6.91
C GLY A 105 1.52 13.23 -8.03
N VAL A 106 2.24 12.77 -9.04
CA VAL A 106 1.65 12.13 -10.24
C VAL A 106 2.54 10.97 -10.70
N MET A 107 1.95 10.05 -11.47
CA MET A 107 2.71 8.98 -12.09
C MET A 107 2.88 9.26 -13.59
N LEU A 108 4.11 9.19 -14.06
CA LEU A 108 4.49 9.39 -15.45
C LEU A 108 4.93 8.05 -16.08
N ARG A 109 5.04 8.04 -17.41
CA ARG A 109 5.67 6.93 -18.11
C ARG A 109 7.11 6.75 -17.66
N ASN A 110 7.57 5.50 -17.66
CA ASN A 110 8.97 5.19 -17.39
C ASN A 110 9.88 6.03 -18.29
N ALA A 111 10.97 6.56 -17.77
CA ALA A 111 11.91 7.40 -18.52
C ALA A 111 12.45 6.69 -19.77
N SER A 112 12.54 5.36 -19.74
CA SER A 112 12.95 4.52 -20.90
C SER A 112 11.86 4.35 -21.95
N LEU A 113 10.62 4.76 -21.69
CA LEU A 113 9.41 4.51 -22.49
C LEU A 113 9.12 3.02 -22.71
N ARG A 114 9.75 2.15 -21.94
CA ARG A 114 9.58 0.68 -22.04
C ARG A 114 8.89 0.14 -20.80
N PHE A 115 8.15 -0.93 -20.97
CA PHE A 115 7.63 -1.72 -19.84
C PHE A 115 8.80 -2.38 -19.11
N VAL A 116 8.84 -2.22 -17.77
CA VAL A 116 9.88 -2.80 -16.92
C VAL A 116 9.25 -3.91 -16.08
N CYS A 117 9.77 -5.14 -16.25
CA CYS A 117 9.36 -6.30 -15.45
C CYS A 117 10.63 -7.00 -14.94
N LYS A 118 10.99 -6.75 -13.68
CA LYS A 118 12.18 -7.31 -13.02
C LYS A 118 12.11 -7.20 -11.51
N TYR A 119 12.94 -7.96 -10.80
CA TYR A 119 13.21 -7.71 -9.40
C TYR A 119 14.06 -6.45 -9.23
N VAL A 120 13.72 -5.64 -8.23
CA VAL A 120 14.45 -4.45 -7.81
C VAL A 120 14.75 -4.53 -6.34
N HIS A 121 15.68 -3.71 -5.86
CA HIS A 121 15.95 -3.55 -4.44
C HIS A 121 15.33 -2.24 -3.96
N LEU A 122 14.74 -2.30 -2.77
CA LEU A 122 14.08 -1.18 -2.09
C LEU A 122 14.73 -0.96 -0.76
N ARG A 123 15.26 0.24 -0.53
CA ARG A 123 15.69 0.66 0.80
C ARG A 123 14.49 1.20 1.58
N VAL A 124 14.33 0.72 2.81
CA VAL A 124 13.32 1.22 3.75
C VAL A 124 13.79 2.53 4.35
N GLU A 125 13.18 3.65 3.95
CA GLU A 125 13.51 4.99 4.47
C GLU A 125 12.82 5.26 5.81
N ASN A 126 11.55 4.89 5.92
CA ASN A 126 10.76 5.02 7.13
C ASN A 126 10.24 3.66 7.61
N ALA A 127 10.85 3.13 8.67
CA ALA A 127 10.49 1.85 9.31
C ALA A 127 9.38 2.00 10.38
N ARG A 128 8.77 3.18 10.54
CA ARG A 128 7.77 3.46 11.58
C ARG A 128 6.33 3.55 11.06
N THR A 129 6.12 3.19 9.78
CA THR A 129 4.78 3.24 9.18
C THR A 129 3.98 1.98 9.51
N PHE A 130 2.66 2.03 9.24
CA PHE A 130 1.81 0.85 9.41
C PHE A 130 2.22 -0.34 8.52
N ALA A 131 2.97 -0.09 7.43
CA ALA A 131 3.39 -1.10 6.46
C ALA A 131 4.89 -1.44 6.51
N THR A 132 5.65 -0.89 7.46
CA THR A 132 7.10 -1.11 7.58
C THR A 132 7.58 -1.37 9.02
N ASN A 133 6.67 -1.44 9.99
CA ASN A 133 7.02 -1.65 11.41
C ASN A 133 7.66 -3.02 11.72
N ARG A 134 7.74 -3.92 10.74
CA ARG A 134 8.47 -5.20 10.78
C ARG A 134 9.79 -5.14 10.01
N CYS A 135 10.17 -3.98 9.52
CA CYS A 135 11.44 -3.74 8.83
C CYS A 135 12.39 -2.97 9.74
N ALA A 136 13.70 -3.14 9.51
CA ALA A 136 14.72 -2.29 10.11
C ALA A 136 14.90 -1.00 9.29
N PRO A 137 15.30 0.13 9.90
CA PRO A 137 15.71 1.32 9.14
C PRO A 137 16.88 1.00 8.20
N GLY A 138 16.77 1.41 6.93
CA GLY A 138 17.78 1.14 5.91
C GLY A 138 17.80 -0.31 5.39
N GLU A 139 16.88 -1.15 5.82
CA GLU A 139 16.79 -2.53 5.31
C GLU A 139 16.52 -2.54 3.82
N VAL A 140 17.18 -3.46 3.10
CA VAL A 140 17.01 -3.64 1.65
C VAL A 140 16.10 -4.83 1.40
N LEU A 141 14.97 -4.58 0.72
CA LEU A 141 14.00 -5.60 0.32
C LEU A 141 14.12 -5.87 -1.17
N ARG A 142 14.03 -7.12 -1.59
CA ARG A 142 14.01 -7.52 -3.00
C ARG A 142 12.59 -7.85 -3.44
N ILE A 143 11.98 -6.95 -4.22
CA ILE A 143 10.56 -7.02 -4.63
C ILE A 143 10.45 -6.76 -6.13
N PRO A 144 9.57 -7.45 -6.89
CA PRO A 144 9.44 -7.23 -8.32
C PRO A 144 8.64 -5.96 -8.65
N VAL A 145 8.92 -5.38 -9.82
CA VAL A 145 8.12 -4.36 -10.50
C VAL A 145 7.63 -4.88 -11.84
N ALA A 146 6.45 -4.42 -12.29
CA ALA A 146 5.87 -4.74 -13.60
C ALA A 146 4.99 -3.57 -14.06
N HIS A 147 5.56 -2.57 -14.76
CA HIS A 147 4.85 -1.34 -15.13
C HIS A 147 5.44 -0.63 -16.35
N GLY A 148 4.60 0.09 -17.09
CA GLY A 148 4.97 1.05 -18.14
C GLY A 148 5.00 2.49 -17.62
N ASP A 149 4.16 2.79 -16.63
CA ASP A 149 4.01 4.10 -15.99
C ASP A 149 4.30 3.97 -14.48
N GLY A 150 5.58 4.03 -14.13
CA GLY A 150 6.05 3.89 -12.75
C GLY A 150 6.95 5.03 -12.28
N ASN A 151 7.14 6.05 -13.12
CA ASN A 151 7.98 7.20 -12.84
C ASN A 151 7.20 8.21 -11.98
N TYR A 152 7.39 8.13 -10.66
CA TYR A 152 6.80 9.08 -9.72
C TYR A 152 7.42 10.46 -9.88
N PHE A 153 6.57 11.48 -9.95
CA PHE A 153 6.97 12.87 -10.06
C PHE A 153 6.17 13.75 -9.08
N ALA A 154 6.85 14.71 -8.48
CA ALA A 154 6.26 15.79 -7.70
C ALA A 154 7.13 17.04 -7.85
N ASP A 155 6.56 18.23 -7.62
CA ASP A 155 7.31 19.48 -7.59
C ASP A 155 8.22 19.55 -6.36
N ASP A 156 9.19 20.48 -6.38
CA ASP A 156 10.20 20.63 -5.33
C ASP A 156 9.59 20.92 -3.95
N ASP A 157 8.51 21.70 -3.88
CA ASP A 157 7.82 22.01 -2.62
C ASP A 157 7.15 20.75 -2.04
N THR A 158 6.52 19.94 -2.88
CA THR A 158 5.93 18.67 -2.48
C THR A 158 7.00 17.68 -2.05
N LEU A 159 8.11 17.57 -2.79
CA LEU A 159 9.25 16.74 -2.42
C LEU A 159 9.84 17.16 -1.08
N GLY A 160 10.06 18.46 -0.88
CA GLY A 160 10.55 18.99 0.37
C GLY A 160 9.63 18.65 1.56
N ARG A 161 8.31 18.70 1.37
CA ARG A 161 7.36 18.29 2.42
C ARG A 161 7.40 16.77 2.70
N LEU A 162 7.46 15.95 1.65
CA LEU A 162 7.56 14.49 1.80
C LEU A 162 8.81 14.09 2.58
N GLU A 163 9.96 14.69 2.28
CA GLU A 163 11.23 14.45 2.97
C GLU A 163 11.16 14.91 4.44
N ALA A 164 10.77 16.16 4.66
CA ALA A 164 10.73 16.76 6.00
C ALA A 164 9.80 16.01 6.97
N ARG A 165 8.73 15.39 6.46
CA ARG A 165 7.74 14.65 7.26
C ARG A 165 7.99 13.13 7.29
N GLY A 166 9.06 12.65 6.65
CA GLY A 166 9.36 11.22 6.57
C GLY A 166 8.28 10.41 5.83
N GLN A 167 7.63 11.03 4.85
CA GLN A 167 6.57 10.39 4.05
C GLN A 167 7.12 9.54 2.89
N VAL A 168 8.40 9.66 2.54
CA VAL A 168 9.08 8.72 1.66
C VAL A 168 9.33 7.43 2.43
N VAL A 169 8.71 6.35 2.01
CA VAL A 169 8.76 5.05 2.71
C VAL A 169 9.79 4.12 2.08
N PHE A 170 9.84 4.09 0.75
CA PHE A 170 10.75 3.23 0.00
C PHE A 170 11.47 4.01 -1.11
N ARG A 171 12.76 3.71 -1.32
CA ARG A 171 13.51 4.15 -2.49
C ARG A 171 14.09 2.97 -3.25
N TYR A 172 14.14 3.09 -4.56
CA TYR A 172 14.92 2.18 -5.39
C TYR A 172 16.41 2.32 -5.07
N CYS A 173 17.08 1.20 -4.91
CA CYS A 173 18.51 1.14 -4.60
C CYS A 173 19.16 -0.08 -5.27
N ASP A 174 20.47 -0.19 -5.15
CA ASP A 174 21.20 -1.41 -5.46
C ASP A 174 21.13 -2.42 -4.29
N ALA A 175 21.76 -3.58 -4.44
CA ALA A 175 21.79 -4.62 -3.40
C ALA A 175 22.53 -4.20 -2.12
N ALA A 176 23.37 -3.17 -2.19
CA ALA A 176 24.08 -2.59 -1.03
C ALA A 176 23.28 -1.45 -0.35
N GLY A 177 22.09 -1.11 -0.89
CA GLY A 177 21.25 -0.03 -0.37
C GLY A 177 21.60 1.36 -0.90
N THR A 178 22.46 1.46 -1.93
CA THR A 178 22.83 2.75 -2.53
C THR A 178 21.79 3.17 -3.57
N CYS A 179 21.21 4.36 -3.39
CA CYS A 179 20.32 4.94 -4.39
C CYS A 179 21.15 5.61 -5.49
N SER A 180 20.99 5.12 -6.73
CA SER A 180 21.66 5.68 -7.91
C SER A 180 20.71 5.71 -9.11
N ALA A 181 21.09 6.40 -10.17
CA ALA A 181 20.32 6.43 -11.41
C ALA A 181 20.20 5.04 -12.05
N GLU A 182 21.24 4.22 -11.94
CA GLU A 182 21.30 2.86 -12.49
C GLU A 182 20.37 1.90 -11.71
N ALA A 183 20.23 2.11 -10.41
CA ALA A 183 19.34 1.32 -9.57
C ALA A 183 17.85 1.73 -9.72
N ASN A 184 17.60 2.92 -10.27
CA ASN A 184 16.25 3.44 -10.48
C ASN A 184 15.67 2.90 -11.80
N PRO A 185 14.66 2.01 -11.77
CA PRO A 185 14.19 1.30 -12.97
C PRO A 185 13.35 2.17 -13.90
N ASN A 186 12.83 3.30 -13.43
CA ASN A 186 11.75 4.03 -14.12
C ASN A 186 11.94 5.55 -14.20
N GLY A 187 12.97 6.10 -13.54
CA GLY A 187 13.24 7.54 -13.53
C GLY A 187 12.50 8.32 -12.44
N SER A 188 11.88 7.65 -11.47
CA SER A 188 11.22 8.32 -10.34
C SER A 188 12.11 9.34 -9.66
N VAL A 189 11.57 10.51 -9.39
CA VAL A 189 12.30 11.59 -8.70
C VAL A 189 12.81 11.10 -7.34
N GLY A 190 14.07 11.42 -7.02
CA GLY A 190 14.71 10.97 -5.78
C GLY A 190 14.71 9.43 -5.59
N SER A 191 14.58 8.65 -6.67
CA SER A 191 14.43 7.17 -6.62
C SER A 191 13.24 6.70 -5.78
N ILE A 192 12.22 7.53 -5.58
CA ILE A 192 11.04 7.20 -4.77
C ILE A 192 10.30 6.01 -5.38
N ALA A 193 10.12 4.96 -4.58
CA ALA A 193 9.40 3.73 -4.93
C ALA A 193 8.05 3.61 -4.21
N GLY A 194 7.88 4.35 -3.12
CA GLY A 194 6.63 4.38 -2.35
C GLY A 194 6.61 5.50 -1.32
N ILE A 195 5.41 6.06 -1.11
CA ILE A 195 5.13 7.16 -0.20
C ILE A 195 3.92 6.88 0.66
N ILE A 196 3.84 7.57 1.80
CA ILE A 196 2.70 7.53 2.71
C ILE A 196 2.06 8.93 2.83
N ASN A 197 0.75 8.99 3.06
CA ASN A 197 0.06 10.26 3.30
C ASN A 197 0.47 10.89 4.65
N GLU A 198 0.06 12.13 4.87
CA GLU A 198 0.40 12.90 6.07
C GLU A 198 -0.15 12.27 7.36
N THR A 199 -1.32 11.66 7.31
CA THR A 199 -1.95 10.96 8.46
C THR A 199 -1.36 9.58 8.72
N GLY A 200 -0.51 9.06 7.82
CA GLY A 200 0.23 7.81 8.02
C GLY A 200 -0.60 6.54 7.85
N ASN A 201 -1.75 6.59 7.18
CA ASN A 201 -2.65 5.45 7.00
C ASN A 201 -2.92 5.05 5.53
N VAL A 202 -2.40 5.82 4.57
CA VAL A 202 -2.51 5.49 3.14
C VAL A 202 -1.10 5.38 2.55
N LEU A 203 -0.72 4.18 2.11
CA LEU A 203 0.56 3.90 1.44
C LEU A 203 0.33 3.61 -0.03
N GLY A 204 1.15 4.19 -0.90
CA GLY A 204 1.28 3.81 -2.30
C GLY A 204 2.69 3.33 -2.61
N MET A 205 2.83 2.23 -3.33
CA MET A 205 4.12 1.73 -3.79
C MET A 205 4.03 1.09 -5.17
N MET A 206 5.04 1.29 -6.02
CA MET A 206 5.07 0.68 -7.35
C MET A 206 5.48 -0.79 -7.37
N PRO A 207 6.42 -1.25 -6.53
CA PRO A 207 6.76 -2.66 -6.43
C PRO A 207 5.60 -3.50 -5.88
N HIS A 208 5.62 -4.80 -6.23
CA HIS A 208 4.58 -5.77 -5.92
C HIS A 208 4.97 -6.67 -4.73
N PRO A 209 4.69 -6.28 -3.48
CA PRO A 209 5.02 -7.10 -2.31
C PRO A 209 4.24 -8.42 -2.31
N GLU A 210 3.04 -8.48 -2.90
CA GLU A 210 2.23 -9.69 -3.02
C GLU A 210 2.91 -10.77 -3.85
N ARG A 211 3.77 -10.38 -4.80
CA ARG A 211 4.54 -11.29 -5.67
C ARG A 211 5.90 -11.68 -5.09
N ALA A 212 6.23 -11.21 -3.90
CA ALA A 212 7.42 -11.57 -3.14
C ALA A 212 7.05 -11.94 -1.70
N SER A 213 5.95 -12.69 -1.51
CA SER A 213 5.42 -13.08 -0.20
C SER A 213 5.29 -14.60 -0.04
N ASP A 214 5.22 -15.35 -1.13
CA ASP A 214 5.12 -16.81 -1.11
C ASP A 214 6.51 -17.43 -1.35
N PRO A 215 7.00 -18.31 -0.47
CA PRO A 215 8.26 -19.03 -0.65
C PRO A 215 8.35 -19.78 -1.98
N LEU A 216 7.22 -20.22 -2.54
CA LEU A 216 7.17 -20.89 -3.84
C LEU A 216 7.61 -19.98 -5.00
N LEU A 217 7.53 -18.65 -4.82
CA LEU A 217 7.97 -17.67 -5.82
C LEU A 217 9.45 -17.29 -5.67
N GLY A 218 10.16 -17.87 -4.67
CA GLY A 218 11.60 -17.73 -4.47
C GLY A 218 12.04 -16.56 -3.57
N TYR A 219 11.22 -15.52 -3.39
CA TYR A 219 11.51 -14.36 -2.52
C TYR A 219 10.32 -14.05 -1.62
N VAL A 220 10.63 -13.68 -0.36
CA VAL A 220 9.63 -13.46 0.69
C VAL A 220 9.73 -12.07 1.33
N ASP A 221 10.56 -11.17 0.83
CA ASP A 221 10.78 -9.86 1.42
C ASP A 221 9.51 -9.00 1.42
N GLY A 222 8.65 -9.17 0.41
CA GLY A 222 7.36 -8.49 0.31
C GLY A 222 6.39 -8.85 1.45
N ARG A 223 6.54 -10.03 2.04
CA ARG A 223 5.73 -10.45 3.18
C ARG A 223 5.87 -9.52 4.38
N LYS A 224 7.05 -8.90 4.59
CA LYS A 224 7.26 -7.94 5.67
C LYS A 224 6.30 -6.76 5.62
N VAL A 225 5.88 -6.34 4.43
CA VAL A 225 4.88 -5.28 4.26
C VAL A 225 3.53 -5.73 4.82
N PHE A 226 3.07 -6.92 4.46
CA PHE A 226 1.81 -7.47 4.94
C PHE A 226 1.84 -7.81 6.42
N ASP A 227 2.93 -8.39 6.93
CA ASP A 227 3.12 -8.67 8.36
C ASP A 227 3.14 -7.37 9.18
N SER A 228 3.67 -6.28 8.63
CA SER A 228 3.63 -4.96 9.25
C SER A 228 2.20 -4.42 9.35
N ILE A 229 1.44 -4.49 8.27
CA ILE A 229 0.03 -4.09 8.22
C ILE A 229 -0.78 -4.87 9.26
N LEU A 230 -0.63 -6.19 9.26
CA LEU A 230 -1.31 -7.07 10.22
C LEU A 230 -0.98 -6.70 11.67
N THR A 231 0.31 -6.54 11.98
CA THR A 231 0.77 -6.13 13.33
C THR A 231 0.16 -4.80 13.75
N HIS A 232 0.11 -3.82 12.84
CA HIS A 232 -0.46 -2.50 13.12
C HIS A 232 -1.94 -2.57 13.45
N VAL A 233 -2.74 -3.26 12.62
CA VAL A 233 -4.19 -3.33 12.79
C VAL A 233 -4.57 -4.10 14.05
N LEU A 234 -3.91 -5.23 14.31
CA LEU A 234 -4.12 -5.99 15.55
C LEU A 234 -3.82 -5.17 16.80
N SER A 235 -2.75 -4.37 16.78
CA SER A 235 -2.40 -3.51 17.93
C SER A 235 -3.42 -2.39 18.17
N ARG A 236 -4.06 -1.86 17.12
CA ARG A 236 -5.14 -0.87 17.24
C ARG A 236 -6.43 -1.49 17.80
N ALA A 237 -6.80 -2.68 17.32
CA ALA A 237 -7.98 -3.41 17.81
C ALA A 237 -7.88 -3.70 19.31
N GLN A 238 -6.70 -4.12 19.78
CA GLN A 238 -6.45 -4.36 21.22
C GLN A 238 -6.57 -3.08 22.05
N LYS A 239 -6.04 -1.95 21.57
CA LYS A 239 -6.15 -0.65 22.29
C LYS A 239 -7.59 -0.12 22.32
N GLY A 240 -8.39 -0.35 21.28
CA GLY A 240 -9.82 0.00 21.25
C GLY A 240 -10.61 -0.80 22.30
N SER A 241 -10.42 -2.10 22.36
CA SER A 241 -11.09 -2.99 23.35
C SER A 241 -10.76 -2.65 24.80
N LEU A 242 -9.54 -2.19 25.09
CA LEU A 242 -9.16 -1.77 26.46
C LEU A 242 -9.87 -0.48 26.87
N ARG A 243 -10.06 0.48 25.96
CA ARG A 243 -10.77 1.74 26.26
C ARG A 243 -12.26 1.54 26.54
N ASP A 244 -12.90 0.64 25.79
CA ASP A 244 -14.32 0.32 26.02
C ASP A 244 -14.53 -0.46 27.32
N GLY A 245 -13.58 -1.30 27.74
CA GLY A 245 -13.60 -2.03 29.00
C GLY A 245 -13.48 -1.14 30.26
N ASP A 246 -12.73 -0.04 30.18
CA ASP A 246 -12.57 0.91 31.28
C ASP A 246 -13.81 1.80 31.48
N HIS A 247 -14.54 2.13 30.42
CA HIS A 247 -15.80 2.85 30.54
C HIS A 247 -16.93 2.03 31.20
N VAL A 248 -16.93 0.71 30.98
CA VAL A 248 -17.93 -0.19 31.61
C VAL A 248 -17.65 -0.36 33.11
N ARG A 249 -16.40 -0.36 33.56
CA ARG A 249 -16.05 -0.46 34.98
C ARG A 249 -16.27 0.82 35.76
N ALA A 250 -16.15 1.99 35.14
CA ALA A 250 -16.40 3.29 35.81
C ALA A 250 -17.89 3.55 36.05
N GLY A 251 -18.81 2.91 35.35
CA GLY A 251 -20.25 3.04 35.49
C GLY A 251 -20.90 2.21 36.61
N GLN A 252 -20.19 1.20 37.14
CA GLN A 252 -20.72 0.29 38.18
C GLN A 252 -20.33 0.64 39.63
N GLY A 253 -19.65 1.76 39.86
CA GLY A 253 -19.14 2.17 41.17
C GLY A 253 -19.93 3.29 41.85
N ARG A 254 -21.19 3.57 41.46
CA ARG A 254 -22.07 4.51 42.16
C ARG A 254 -23.48 3.93 42.26
N SER A 255 -23.70 3.17 43.29
CA SER A 255 -24.99 2.89 43.89
C SER A 255 -24.83 2.81 45.41
#